data_eaf81316de4ebd57753730c495e8ca03
#
_entry.id   eaf81316de4ebd57753730c495e8ca03
#
_cell.length_a   1.000
_cell.length_b   1.000
_cell.length_c   1.000
_cell.angle_alpha   90.00
_cell.angle_beta   90.00
_cell.angle_gamma   90.00
#
_symmetry.space_group_name_H-M   'P 1'
#
loop_
_entity.id
_entity.type
_entity.pdbx_description
1 polymer ?
#
loop_
_entity_poly.entity_id
_entity_poly.type
_entity_poly.pdbx_seq_one_letter_code
_entity_poly.pdbx_strand_id
1 'polypeptide(L)'
;MSASLLPPYPVSRLRRNRRDAWSRKLVAETVLTAADLIWPVFVHDGKEPAPVEAMPGAYRLSISALVDAAGEAAQLGIPVVAIFPAIDPALKDPDGSEALNPDNLVCRAVAAVKKAVPELGVLCDVALDPFTSHGHDGVIRDGYVANDETVALLQRQALVQAEAGCDIIAPSDMMDGRVGAVRRALDEHGFERVRIMSYAAKYASCFFAPFRDAIGSATALGSADKRTYQMDPANGDEALREVALDIREGADMVMVKPGLPYLDVVRRVKEAFRMPTFAYQVSGEYAMIRAAAERGWLDGERAMLESLLCFKRAGADGVLTYFAVEAAKRLKAG
;
A
#
# COMPACT_ATOMS: atom_id res chain seq x y z
N MET A 1 31.74 6.69 4.86
CA MET A 1 32.93 7.43 4.41
C MET A 1 33.23 8.53 5.41
N SER A 2 34.45 8.61 5.91
CA SER A 2 34.85 9.61 6.91
C SER A 2 34.84 11.01 6.28
N ALA A 3 34.25 11.99 6.98
CA ALA A 3 34.27 13.40 6.58
C ALA A 3 35.68 13.99 6.36
N SER A 4 36.71 13.25 6.74
CA SER A 4 38.13 13.63 6.60
C SER A 4 38.67 13.58 5.16
N LEU A 5 37.89 13.04 4.20
CA LEU A 5 38.33 12.91 2.80
C LEU A 5 37.98 14.13 1.93
N LEU A 6 37.24 15.09 2.46
CA LEU A 6 36.87 16.30 1.71
C LEU A 6 37.81 17.46 2.10
N PRO A 7 38.48 18.11 1.12
CA PRO A 7 39.28 19.29 1.43
C PRO A 7 38.38 20.38 2.03
N PRO A 8 38.91 21.16 3.02
CA PRO A 8 38.10 22.18 3.68
C PRO A 8 37.81 23.40 2.77
N TYR A 9 36.90 24.26 3.25
CA TYR A 9 36.74 25.60 2.66
C TYR A 9 38.08 26.34 2.63
N PRO A 10 38.41 27.09 1.56
CA PRO A 10 37.58 27.46 0.41
C PRO A 10 37.66 26.48 -0.79
N VAL A 11 38.45 25.40 -0.72
CA VAL A 11 38.57 24.44 -1.83
C VAL A 11 37.27 23.72 -2.09
N SER A 12 36.63 23.17 -1.06
CA SER A 12 35.28 22.61 -1.16
C SER A 12 34.23 23.68 -0.97
N ARG A 13 33.37 23.80 -1.96
CA ARG A 13 32.21 24.70 -1.97
C ARG A 13 31.00 23.97 -2.52
N LEU A 14 30.24 23.29 -1.69
CA LEU A 14 29.09 22.48 -2.07
C LEU A 14 27.98 23.31 -2.75
N ARG A 15 27.93 24.64 -2.52
CA ARG A 15 27.01 25.56 -3.21
C ARG A 15 27.23 25.68 -4.71
N ARG A 16 28.40 25.28 -5.24
CA ARG A 16 28.67 25.32 -6.71
C ARG A 16 27.63 24.50 -7.46
N ASN A 17 27.34 23.28 -6.99
CA ASN A 17 26.37 22.39 -7.62
C ASN A 17 24.91 22.82 -7.45
N ARG A 18 24.63 23.74 -6.48
CA ARG A 18 23.28 24.24 -6.22
C ARG A 18 22.94 25.50 -6.98
N ARG A 19 23.93 26.19 -7.54
CA ARG A 19 23.77 27.54 -8.14
C ARG A 19 22.80 27.54 -9.31
N ASP A 20 23.01 26.67 -10.27
CA ASP A 20 22.32 26.67 -11.54
C ASP A 20 21.34 25.50 -11.66
N ALA A 21 20.22 25.69 -12.37
CA ALA A 21 19.18 24.66 -12.51
C ALA A 21 19.72 23.38 -13.20
N TRP A 22 20.49 23.55 -14.26
CA TRP A 22 21.11 22.42 -14.98
C TRP A 22 22.09 21.65 -14.08
N SER A 23 22.86 22.36 -13.24
CA SER A 23 23.80 21.72 -12.31
C SER A 23 23.04 20.92 -11.25
N ARG A 24 21.98 21.48 -10.63
CA ARG A 24 21.13 20.73 -9.69
C ARG A 24 20.53 19.48 -10.32
N LYS A 25 20.06 19.59 -11.59
CA LYS A 25 19.51 18.44 -12.33
C LYS A 25 20.59 17.37 -12.58
N LEU A 26 21.80 17.78 -12.94
CA LEU A 26 22.91 16.88 -13.24
C LEU A 26 23.35 16.05 -12.03
N VAL A 27 23.34 16.62 -10.81
CA VAL A 27 23.79 15.97 -9.59
C VAL A 27 22.66 15.39 -8.75
N ALA A 28 21.45 15.35 -9.27
CA ALA A 28 20.30 14.75 -8.58
C ALA A 28 20.53 13.22 -8.47
N GLU A 29 20.53 12.72 -7.24
CA GLU A 29 20.81 11.30 -6.96
C GLU A 29 19.58 10.41 -7.09
N THR A 30 18.38 11.00 -7.03
CA THR A 30 17.11 10.28 -6.97
C THR A 30 16.14 10.84 -7.99
N VAL A 31 15.49 9.94 -8.72
CA VAL A 31 14.45 10.28 -9.69
C VAL A 31 13.14 9.60 -9.29
N LEU A 32 12.05 10.33 -9.42
CA LEU A 32 10.69 9.82 -9.29
C LEU A 32 10.05 9.77 -10.67
N THR A 33 9.44 8.64 -11.00
CA THR A 33 8.72 8.42 -12.26
C THR A 33 7.34 7.85 -12.00
N ALA A 34 6.46 7.85 -13.00
CA ALA A 34 5.14 7.19 -12.88
C ALA A 34 5.26 5.67 -12.63
N ALA A 35 6.35 5.05 -13.11
CA ALA A 35 6.61 3.63 -12.90
C ALA A 35 6.94 3.26 -11.44
N ASP A 36 7.23 4.24 -10.60
CA ASP A 36 7.45 4.05 -9.16
C ASP A 36 6.14 4.07 -8.34
N LEU A 37 4.99 4.32 -8.98
CA LEU A 37 3.72 4.55 -8.29
C LEU A 37 2.82 3.32 -8.38
N ILE A 38 2.18 2.97 -7.26
CA ILE A 38 1.06 2.03 -7.19
C ILE A 38 -0.16 2.83 -6.73
N TRP A 39 -1.26 2.72 -7.47
CA TRP A 39 -2.46 3.50 -7.17
C TRP A 39 -3.48 2.71 -6.35
N PRO A 40 -3.66 2.98 -5.03
CA PRO A 40 -4.71 2.39 -4.23
C PRO A 40 -6.07 3.02 -4.56
N VAL A 41 -7.07 2.18 -4.79
CA VAL A 41 -8.44 2.57 -5.13
C VAL A 41 -9.44 1.90 -4.21
N PHE A 42 -10.50 2.62 -3.87
CA PHE A 42 -11.66 2.05 -3.18
C PHE A 42 -12.73 1.70 -4.20
N VAL A 43 -13.33 0.50 -4.06
CA VAL A 43 -14.44 0.06 -4.89
C VAL A 43 -15.68 -0.21 -4.04
N HIS A 44 -16.87 0.01 -4.62
CA HIS A 44 -18.16 -0.30 -4.01
C HIS A 44 -19.17 -0.80 -5.05
N ASP A 45 -20.26 -1.43 -4.60
CA ASP A 45 -21.32 -1.95 -5.46
C ASP A 45 -22.32 -0.89 -5.98
N GLY A 46 -22.13 0.38 -5.62
CA GLY A 46 -22.93 1.48 -6.14
C GLY A 46 -22.69 1.74 -7.63
N LYS A 47 -23.62 2.42 -8.28
CA LYS A 47 -23.52 2.76 -9.71
C LYS A 47 -22.62 3.96 -9.97
N GLU A 48 -22.63 4.95 -9.07
CA GLU A 48 -21.91 6.21 -9.21
C GLU A 48 -20.75 6.30 -8.22
N PRO A 49 -19.65 6.98 -8.55
CA PRO A 49 -18.56 7.24 -7.60
C PRO A 49 -19.07 8.01 -6.38
N ALA A 50 -18.66 7.57 -5.18
CA ALA A 50 -19.00 8.21 -3.91
C ALA A 50 -17.75 8.82 -3.26
N PRO A 51 -17.77 10.10 -2.83
CA PRO A 51 -16.60 10.72 -2.21
C PRO A 51 -16.28 10.06 -0.87
N VAL A 52 -14.99 10.06 -0.51
CA VAL A 52 -14.53 9.71 0.84
C VAL A 52 -14.30 11.00 1.62
N GLU A 53 -15.19 11.31 2.56
CA GLU A 53 -15.19 12.60 3.29
C GLU A 53 -13.86 12.87 4.00
N ALA A 54 -13.28 11.86 4.64
CA ALA A 54 -12.01 11.95 5.34
C ALA A 54 -10.78 12.04 4.43
N MET A 55 -10.98 11.93 3.09
CA MET A 55 -9.89 11.94 2.09
C MET A 55 -10.29 12.83 0.89
N PRO A 56 -10.19 14.15 0.99
CA PRO A 56 -10.59 15.05 -0.09
C PRO A 56 -9.93 14.70 -1.43
N GLY A 57 -10.75 14.53 -2.48
CA GLY A 57 -10.30 14.11 -3.81
C GLY A 57 -10.20 12.60 -4.03
N ALA A 58 -10.41 11.77 -3.00
CA ALA A 58 -10.53 10.32 -3.13
C ALA A 58 -12.01 9.89 -3.21
N TYR A 59 -12.27 8.83 -3.98
CA TYR A 59 -13.62 8.32 -4.22
C TYR A 59 -13.66 6.79 -4.05
N ARG A 60 -14.82 6.28 -3.63
CA ARG A 60 -15.18 4.88 -3.84
C ARG A 60 -15.76 4.78 -5.24
N LEU A 61 -15.13 3.99 -6.10
CA LEU A 61 -15.48 3.85 -7.52
C LEU A 61 -16.46 2.69 -7.70
N SER A 62 -17.43 2.84 -8.60
CA SER A 62 -18.13 1.68 -9.15
C SER A 62 -17.18 0.84 -10.01
N ILE A 63 -17.51 -0.42 -10.29
CA ILE A 63 -16.63 -1.27 -11.13
C ILE A 63 -16.42 -0.65 -12.52
N SER A 64 -17.46 -0.04 -13.13
CA SER A 64 -17.31 0.63 -14.43
C SER A 64 -16.39 1.85 -14.35
N ALA A 65 -16.56 2.70 -13.33
CA ALA A 65 -15.68 3.85 -13.13
C ALA A 65 -14.24 3.45 -12.81
N LEU A 66 -14.03 2.32 -12.10
CA LEU A 66 -12.72 1.74 -11.86
C LEU A 66 -12.04 1.33 -13.16
N VAL A 67 -12.75 0.69 -14.08
CA VAL A 67 -12.21 0.25 -15.37
C VAL A 67 -11.72 1.45 -16.19
N ASP A 68 -12.52 2.52 -16.27
CA ASP A 68 -12.15 3.74 -16.99
C ASP A 68 -10.90 4.40 -16.35
N ALA A 69 -10.90 4.51 -15.02
CA ALA A 69 -9.80 5.09 -14.26
C ALA A 69 -8.51 4.25 -14.32
N ALA A 70 -8.63 2.91 -14.38
CA ALA A 70 -7.50 2.00 -14.58
C ALA A 70 -6.86 2.19 -15.97
N GLY A 71 -7.69 2.41 -17.00
CA GLY A 71 -7.21 2.76 -18.34
C GLY A 71 -6.42 4.08 -18.35
N GLU A 72 -6.91 5.11 -17.65
CA GLU A 72 -6.17 6.38 -17.50
C GLU A 72 -4.84 6.17 -16.74
N ALA A 73 -4.85 5.42 -15.66
CA ALA A 73 -3.64 5.14 -14.88
C ALA A 73 -2.56 4.44 -15.73
N ALA A 74 -2.94 3.44 -16.53
CA ALA A 74 -2.05 2.75 -17.44
C ALA A 74 -1.46 3.70 -18.49
N GLN A 75 -2.29 4.58 -19.10
CA GLN A 75 -1.83 5.59 -20.07
C GLN A 75 -0.86 6.62 -19.46
N LEU A 76 -0.96 6.87 -18.17
CA LEU A 76 -0.02 7.73 -17.43
C LEU A 76 1.28 7.01 -17.07
N GLY A 77 1.39 5.69 -17.30
CA GLY A 77 2.55 4.89 -17.00
C GLY A 77 2.59 4.35 -15.55
N ILE A 78 1.47 4.37 -14.84
CA ILE A 78 1.34 3.72 -13.53
C ILE A 78 1.25 2.19 -13.77
N PRO A 79 2.14 1.37 -13.20
CA PRO A 79 2.20 -0.05 -13.52
C PRO A 79 1.16 -0.92 -12.78
N VAL A 80 0.67 -0.47 -11.62
CA VAL A 80 -0.16 -1.30 -10.73
C VAL A 80 -1.28 -0.48 -10.08
N VAL A 81 -2.48 -1.05 -10.05
CA VAL A 81 -3.60 -0.61 -9.22
C VAL A 81 -3.79 -1.56 -8.04
N ALA A 82 -4.01 -1.02 -6.83
CA ALA A 82 -4.30 -1.79 -5.62
C ALA A 82 -5.77 -1.62 -5.23
N ILE A 83 -6.54 -2.72 -5.17
CA ILE A 83 -8.00 -2.68 -4.99
C ILE A 83 -8.37 -2.92 -3.53
N PHE A 84 -9.16 -2.00 -2.95
CA PHE A 84 -9.69 -2.08 -1.59
C PHE A 84 -11.22 -1.96 -1.60
N PRO A 85 -11.97 -2.95 -1.09
CA PRO A 85 -13.41 -2.95 -1.16
C PRO A 85 -14.06 -2.17 0.00
N ALA A 86 -15.14 -1.44 -0.30
CA ALA A 86 -16.12 -0.99 0.67
C ALA A 86 -17.31 -1.94 0.61
N ILE A 87 -17.29 -2.98 1.44
CA ILE A 87 -18.31 -4.05 1.46
C ILE A 87 -19.57 -3.57 2.15
N ASP A 88 -20.73 -3.95 1.58
CA ASP A 88 -22.03 -3.72 2.22
C ASP A 88 -22.03 -4.34 3.62
N PRO A 89 -22.38 -3.58 4.67
CA PRO A 89 -22.48 -4.10 6.03
C PRO A 89 -23.32 -5.36 6.18
N ALA A 90 -24.34 -5.56 5.34
CA ALA A 90 -25.20 -6.74 5.34
C ALA A 90 -24.48 -8.04 4.93
N LEU A 91 -23.33 -7.93 4.25
CA LEU A 91 -22.47 -9.05 3.82
C LEU A 91 -21.35 -9.35 4.81
N LYS A 92 -21.20 -8.55 5.87
CA LYS A 92 -20.16 -8.74 6.88
C LYS A 92 -20.63 -9.69 7.98
N ASP A 93 -19.78 -10.63 8.35
CA ASP A 93 -20.00 -11.54 9.47
C ASP A 93 -18.75 -11.64 10.37
N PRO A 94 -18.83 -12.32 11.53
CA PRO A 94 -17.66 -12.43 12.43
C PRO A 94 -16.47 -13.19 11.85
N ASP A 95 -16.68 -14.06 10.87
CA ASP A 95 -15.64 -14.88 10.25
C ASP A 95 -15.14 -14.31 8.90
N GLY A 96 -15.75 -13.22 8.40
CA GLY A 96 -15.38 -12.59 7.14
C GLY A 96 -15.66 -13.46 5.92
N SER A 97 -16.74 -14.26 5.95
CA SER A 97 -17.05 -15.29 4.93
C SER A 97 -17.13 -14.75 3.52
N GLU A 98 -17.57 -13.51 3.33
CA GLU A 98 -17.65 -12.87 2.01
C GLU A 98 -16.26 -12.73 1.35
N ALA A 99 -15.16 -12.72 2.10
CA ALA A 99 -13.81 -12.75 1.54
C ALA A 99 -13.52 -14.01 0.71
N LEU A 100 -14.23 -15.09 0.95
CA LEU A 100 -14.09 -16.40 0.31
C LEU A 100 -15.07 -16.64 -0.83
N ASN A 101 -15.99 -15.72 -1.05
CA ASN A 101 -16.94 -15.78 -2.16
C ASN A 101 -16.21 -15.44 -3.48
N PRO A 102 -16.18 -16.34 -4.48
CA PRO A 102 -15.50 -16.07 -5.75
C PRO A 102 -16.14 -14.93 -6.55
N ASP A 103 -17.39 -14.60 -6.27
CA ASP A 103 -18.13 -13.50 -6.89
C ASP A 103 -18.17 -12.22 -6.02
N ASN A 104 -17.31 -12.12 -5.00
CA ASN A 104 -17.24 -10.94 -4.16
C ASN A 104 -16.81 -9.70 -4.97
N LEU A 105 -17.01 -8.52 -4.38
CA LEU A 105 -16.75 -7.25 -5.04
C LEU A 105 -15.30 -7.13 -5.56
N VAL A 106 -14.30 -7.63 -4.81
CA VAL A 106 -12.88 -7.59 -5.22
C VAL A 106 -12.65 -8.45 -6.45
N CYS A 107 -13.13 -9.70 -6.44
CA CYS A 107 -12.96 -10.63 -7.56
C CYS A 107 -13.63 -10.11 -8.84
N ARG A 108 -14.84 -9.57 -8.73
CA ARG A 108 -15.53 -8.92 -9.87
C ARG A 108 -14.77 -7.71 -10.41
N ALA A 109 -14.23 -6.87 -9.51
CA ALA A 109 -13.42 -5.71 -9.90
C ALA A 109 -12.12 -6.12 -10.59
N VAL A 110 -11.40 -7.12 -10.05
CA VAL A 110 -10.18 -7.71 -10.67
C VAL A 110 -10.48 -8.21 -12.07
N ALA A 111 -11.48 -9.07 -12.22
CA ALA A 111 -11.86 -9.63 -13.52
C ALA A 111 -12.21 -8.55 -14.55
N ALA A 112 -12.93 -7.50 -14.13
CA ALA A 112 -13.29 -6.38 -14.99
C ALA A 112 -12.06 -5.58 -15.46
N VAL A 113 -11.15 -5.23 -14.54
CA VAL A 113 -9.91 -4.51 -14.86
C VAL A 113 -9.03 -5.35 -15.78
N LYS A 114 -8.78 -6.63 -15.45
CA LYS A 114 -7.94 -7.52 -16.26
C LYS A 114 -8.48 -7.77 -17.67
N LYS A 115 -9.81 -7.78 -17.81
CA LYS A 115 -10.45 -7.88 -19.14
C LYS A 115 -10.26 -6.63 -19.98
N ALA A 116 -10.32 -5.44 -19.37
CA ALA A 116 -10.29 -4.17 -20.09
C ALA A 116 -8.88 -3.61 -20.29
N VAL A 117 -7.99 -3.81 -19.32
CA VAL A 117 -6.62 -3.27 -19.28
C VAL A 117 -5.65 -4.39 -18.87
N PRO A 118 -5.46 -5.43 -19.71
CA PRO A 118 -4.71 -6.63 -19.34
C PRO A 118 -3.24 -6.39 -18.99
N GLU A 119 -2.63 -5.31 -19.48
CA GLU A 119 -1.25 -4.92 -19.21
C GLU A 119 -1.06 -4.26 -17.82
N LEU A 120 -2.13 -3.74 -17.20
CA LEU A 120 -2.05 -3.16 -15.88
C LEU A 120 -2.00 -4.25 -14.81
N GLY A 121 -0.99 -4.20 -13.93
CA GLY A 121 -0.91 -5.08 -12.78
C GLY A 121 -2.01 -4.78 -11.76
N VAL A 122 -2.61 -5.82 -11.21
CA VAL A 122 -3.62 -5.71 -10.16
C VAL A 122 -3.09 -6.32 -8.88
N LEU A 123 -3.06 -5.52 -7.80
CA LEU A 123 -2.72 -5.94 -6.45
C LEU A 123 -4.00 -6.06 -5.62
N CYS A 124 -4.17 -7.20 -4.96
CA CYS A 124 -5.25 -7.44 -4.02
C CYS A 124 -4.72 -7.55 -2.60
N ASP A 125 -5.34 -6.81 -1.71
CA ASP A 125 -5.11 -6.92 -0.27
C ASP A 125 -5.68 -8.23 0.27
N VAL A 126 -4.91 -8.94 1.10
CA VAL A 126 -5.35 -10.15 1.80
C VAL A 126 -5.40 -9.87 3.29
N ALA A 127 -6.59 -9.61 3.78
CA ALA A 127 -6.94 -9.36 5.16
C ALA A 127 -8.47 -9.43 5.30
N LEU A 128 -8.97 -9.69 6.49
CA LEU A 128 -10.41 -9.89 6.71
C LEU A 128 -11.15 -8.64 7.18
N ASP A 129 -10.46 -7.54 7.54
CA ASP A 129 -11.10 -6.34 8.11
C ASP A 129 -12.15 -5.66 7.24
N PRO A 130 -12.12 -5.71 5.88
CA PRO A 130 -13.24 -5.23 5.08
C PRO A 130 -14.49 -6.11 5.19
N PHE A 131 -14.33 -7.38 5.55
CA PHE A 131 -15.36 -8.42 5.51
C PHE A 131 -15.89 -8.81 6.87
N THR A 132 -15.12 -8.56 7.95
CA THR A 132 -15.54 -8.88 9.32
C THR A 132 -16.48 -7.82 9.89
N SER A 133 -17.48 -8.28 10.65
CA SER A 133 -18.43 -7.39 11.34
C SER A 133 -17.82 -6.62 12.50
N HIS A 134 -16.65 -7.05 13.01
CA HIS A 134 -15.89 -6.41 14.09
C HIS A 134 -14.66 -5.59 13.61
N GLY A 135 -14.33 -5.59 12.31
CA GLY A 135 -13.29 -4.76 11.73
C GLY A 135 -11.83 -5.15 12.04
N HIS A 136 -11.57 -6.31 12.64
CA HIS A 136 -10.23 -6.87 12.77
C HIS A 136 -9.79 -7.59 11.50
N ASP A 137 -8.46 -7.66 11.27
CA ASP A 137 -7.86 -8.31 10.09
C ASP A 137 -7.95 -9.84 10.12
N GLY A 138 -8.38 -10.44 11.24
CA GLY A 138 -8.55 -11.88 11.44
C GLY A 138 -9.77 -12.22 12.29
N VAL A 139 -10.03 -13.51 12.47
CA VAL A 139 -11.16 -13.99 13.25
C VAL A 139 -10.92 -13.89 14.75
N ILE A 140 -11.95 -13.56 15.52
CA ILE A 140 -11.85 -13.45 17.00
C ILE A 140 -12.32 -14.73 17.64
N ARG A 141 -11.49 -15.26 18.57
CA ARG A 141 -11.83 -16.37 19.48
C ARG A 141 -11.42 -15.97 20.89
N ASP A 142 -12.30 -16.13 21.84
CA ASP A 142 -12.08 -15.79 23.27
C ASP A 142 -11.55 -14.35 23.47
N GLY A 143 -12.02 -13.40 22.65
CA GLY A 143 -11.64 -11.98 22.73
C GLY A 143 -10.27 -11.64 22.14
N TYR A 144 -9.62 -12.59 21.45
CA TYR A 144 -8.32 -12.43 20.81
C TYR A 144 -8.38 -12.82 19.32
N VAL A 145 -7.56 -12.20 18.47
CA VAL A 145 -7.47 -12.57 17.04
C VAL A 145 -6.68 -13.87 16.93
N ALA A 146 -7.37 -14.95 16.49
CA ALA A 146 -6.79 -16.28 16.38
C ALA A 146 -5.89 -16.36 15.14
N ASN A 147 -4.58 -16.56 15.34
CA ASN A 147 -3.58 -16.58 14.26
C ASN A 147 -3.85 -17.69 13.24
N ASP A 148 -3.80 -18.95 13.67
CA ASP A 148 -3.79 -20.11 12.78
C ASP A 148 -5.10 -20.27 12.00
N GLU A 149 -6.25 -20.02 12.65
CA GLU A 149 -7.54 -20.02 11.98
C GLU A 149 -7.64 -18.91 10.94
N THR A 150 -7.12 -17.71 11.26
CA THR A 150 -7.06 -16.59 10.31
C THR A 150 -6.19 -16.96 9.12
N VAL A 151 -4.99 -17.50 9.33
CA VAL A 151 -4.08 -17.90 8.24
C VAL A 151 -4.76 -18.90 7.28
N ALA A 152 -5.55 -19.85 7.80
CA ALA A 152 -6.29 -20.79 6.98
C ALA A 152 -7.35 -20.11 6.08
N LEU A 153 -7.98 -19.02 6.54
CA LEU A 153 -8.91 -18.23 5.74
C LEU A 153 -8.19 -17.35 4.72
N LEU A 154 -7.06 -16.74 5.09
CA LEU A 154 -6.25 -15.92 4.19
C LEU A 154 -5.70 -16.70 3.00
N GLN A 155 -5.32 -17.98 3.19
CA GLN A 155 -4.95 -18.87 2.08
C GLN A 155 -6.09 -18.99 1.05
N ARG A 156 -7.31 -19.22 1.53
CA ARG A 156 -8.51 -19.35 0.68
C ARG A 156 -8.85 -18.03 -0.01
N GLN A 157 -8.76 -16.90 0.72
CA GLN A 157 -8.95 -15.57 0.14
C GLN A 157 -7.95 -15.29 -0.99
N ALA A 158 -6.67 -15.63 -0.78
CA ALA A 158 -5.63 -15.46 -1.79
C ALA A 158 -5.90 -16.30 -3.05
N LEU A 159 -6.37 -17.54 -2.91
CA LEU A 159 -6.75 -18.41 -4.04
C LEU A 159 -7.91 -17.83 -4.84
N VAL A 160 -8.98 -17.40 -4.18
CA VAL A 160 -10.15 -16.80 -4.83
C VAL A 160 -9.78 -15.53 -5.62
N GLN A 161 -8.89 -14.70 -5.07
CA GLN A 161 -8.37 -13.51 -5.75
C GLN A 161 -7.45 -13.87 -6.93
N ALA A 162 -6.61 -14.89 -6.80
CA ALA A 162 -5.75 -15.38 -7.88
C ALA A 162 -6.58 -15.97 -9.03
N GLU A 163 -7.64 -16.74 -8.74
CA GLU A 163 -8.59 -17.26 -9.72
C GLU A 163 -9.30 -16.13 -10.50
N ALA A 164 -9.60 -15.01 -9.83
CA ALA A 164 -10.16 -13.81 -10.47
C ALA A 164 -9.19 -13.08 -11.40
N GLY A 165 -7.88 -13.43 -11.38
CA GLY A 165 -6.84 -12.87 -12.24
C GLY A 165 -5.94 -11.83 -11.56
N CYS A 166 -5.86 -11.81 -10.23
CA CYS A 166 -4.96 -10.94 -9.49
C CYS A 166 -3.49 -11.27 -9.80
N ASP A 167 -2.65 -10.25 -10.03
CA ASP A 167 -1.23 -10.42 -10.36
C ASP A 167 -0.32 -10.43 -9.12
N ILE A 168 -0.75 -9.74 -8.04
CA ILE A 168 0.00 -9.57 -6.80
C ILE A 168 -0.94 -9.74 -5.60
N ILE A 169 -0.68 -10.76 -4.81
CA ILE A 169 -1.33 -10.98 -3.51
C ILE A 169 -0.54 -10.24 -2.43
N ALA A 170 -1.22 -9.44 -1.62
CA ALA A 170 -0.58 -8.58 -0.64
C ALA A 170 -1.13 -8.80 0.78
N PRO A 171 -0.62 -9.79 1.54
CA PRO A 171 -1.06 -10.05 2.90
C PRO A 171 -0.77 -8.86 3.81
N SER A 172 -1.82 -8.28 4.40
CA SER A 172 -1.72 -7.08 5.24
C SER A 172 -2.22 -7.29 6.68
N ASP A 173 -2.55 -8.50 7.02
CA ASP A 173 -3.16 -8.93 8.28
C ASP A 173 -2.18 -8.99 9.46
N MET A 174 -0.89 -9.22 9.22
CA MET A 174 0.18 -9.39 10.21
C MET A 174 0.09 -10.66 11.06
N MET A 175 -0.55 -11.72 10.57
CA MET A 175 -0.52 -13.03 11.25
C MET A 175 0.81 -13.74 11.00
N ASP A 176 1.30 -14.46 12.01
CA ASP A 176 2.54 -15.23 11.91
C ASP A 176 2.41 -16.37 10.89
N GLY A 177 3.37 -16.53 9.98
CA GLY A 177 3.43 -17.61 9.02
C GLY A 177 2.51 -17.47 7.80
N ARG A 178 1.78 -16.36 7.68
CA ARG A 178 0.79 -16.13 6.61
C ARG A 178 1.39 -16.13 5.21
N VAL A 179 2.57 -15.53 5.04
CA VAL A 179 3.21 -15.46 3.72
C VAL A 179 3.56 -16.86 3.20
N GLY A 180 4.17 -17.68 4.05
CA GLY A 180 4.51 -19.06 3.69
C GLY A 180 3.29 -19.94 3.44
N ALA A 181 2.22 -19.73 4.18
CA ALA A 181 0.97 -20.45 3.98
C ALA A 181 0.32 -20.07 2.65
N VAL A 182 0.22 -18.77 2.34
CA VAL A 182 -0.32 -18.24 1.08
C VAL A 182 0.54 -18.69 -0.11
N ARG A 183 1.88 -18.64 -0.01
CA ARG A 183 2.77 -19.07 -1.10
C ARG A 183 2.57 -20.54 -1.43
N ARG A 184 2.55 -21.42 -0.42
CA ARG A 184 2.27 -22.85 -0.64
C ARG A 184 0.91 -23.07 -1.30
N ALA A 185 -0.13 -22.42 -0.80
CA ALA A 185 -1.47 -22.56 -1.37
C ALA A 185 -1.52 -22.16 -2.85
N LEU A 186 -0.91 -21.03 -3.21
CA LEU A 186 -0.83 -20.57 -4.59
C LEU A 186 -0.07 -21.57 -5.49
N ASP A 187 1.07 -22.07 -5.04
CA ASP A 187 1.89 -23.01 -5.81
C ASP A 187 1.17 -24.38 -6.02
N GLU A 188 0.54 -24.91 -4.97
CA GLU A 188 -0.22 -26.15 -5.02
C GLU A 188 -1.45 -26.09 -5.96
N HIS A 189 -1.96 -24.88 -6.23
CA HIS A 189 -3.12 -24.68 -7.12
C HIS A 189 -2.74 -24.13 -8.50
N GLY A 190 -1.44 -24.11 -8.86
CA GLY A 190 -0.98 -23.72 -10.19
C GLY A 190 -0.85 -22.20 -10.41
N PHE A 191 -0.77 -21.43 -9.32
CA PHE A 191 -0.59 -19.95 -9.34
C PHE A 191 0.85 -19.52 -9.02
N GLU A 192 1.87 -20.26 -9.43
CA GLU A 192 3.29 -20.00 -9.16
C GLU A 192 3.75 -18.63 -9.71
N ARG A 193 3.03 -18.06 -10.67
CA ARG A 193 3.34 -16.77 -11.27
C ARG A 193 2.74 -15.57 -10.53
N VAL A 194 1.81 -15.80 -9.61
CA VAL A 194 1.25 -14.76 -8.77
C VAL A 194 2.29 -14.36 -7.72
N ARG A 195 2.62 -13.06 -7.68
CA ARG A 195 3.63 -12.51 -6.77
C ARG A 195 3.02 -12.29 -5.40
N ILE A 196 3.88 -12.28 -4.38
CA ILE A 196 3.50 -11.87 -3.03
C ILE A 196 4.24 -10.58 -2.68
N MET A 197 3.48 -9.50 -2.44
CA MET A 197 3.97 -8.26 -1.83
C MET A 197 3.50 -8.22 -0.38
N SER A 198 4.34 -8.65 0.56
CA SER A 198 3.94 -8.66 1.95
C SER A 198 3.97 -7.26 2.56
N TYR A 199 2.95 -6.92 3.33
CA TYR A 199 3.00 -5.82 4.30
C TYR A 199 3.87 -6.24 5.50
N ALA A 200 5.15 -6.41 5.23
CA ALA A 200 6.09 -7.07 6.14
C ALA A 200 6.43 -6.25 7.40
N ALA A 201 6.22 -4.93 7.36
CA ALA A 201 6.38 -4.04 8.51
C ALA A 201 5.18 -3.09 8.59
N LYS A 202 4.08 -3.56 9.17
CA LYS A 202 2.85 -2.77 9.37
C LYS A 202 2.66 -2.43 10.83
N TYR A 203 2.59 -1.15 11.13
CA TYR A 203 2.52 -0.61 12.48
C TYR A 203 1.08 -0.30 12.91
N ALA A 204 0.79 -0.41 14.20
CA ALA A 204 -0.47 0.03 14.81
C ALA A 204 -0.52 1.56 14.85
N SER A 205 -0.91 2.18 13.74
CA SER A 205 -0.76 3.62 13.51
C SER A 205 -2.08 4.37 13.55
N CYS A 206 -2.04 5.59 14.11
CA CYS A 206 -3.16 6.54 14.05
C CYS A 206 -3.39 7.10 12.63
N PHE A 207 -2.41 7.01 11.74
CA PHE A 207 -2.51 7.47 10.35
C PHE A 207 -3.44 6.62 9.47
N PHE A 208 -4.04 5.54 9.99
CA PHE A 208 -5.01 4.71 9.25
C PHE A 208 -6.46 5.20 9.38
N ALA A 209 -6.75 6.20 10.21
CA ALA A 209 -8.13 6.60 10.48
C ALA A 209 -8.95 6.92 9.21
N PRO A 210 -8.48 7.72 8.23
CA PRO A 210 -9.25 8.00 7.02
C PRO A 210 -9.50 6.77 6.13
N PHE A 211 -8.58 5.79 6.11
CA PHE A 211 -8.76 4.54 5.40
C PHE A 211 -9.90 3.70 5.99
N ARG A 212 -9.96 3.63 7.33
CA ARG A 212 -11.04 2.89 8.03
C ARG A 212 -12.42 3.45 7.69
N ASP A 213 -12.52 4.77 7.55
CA ASP A 213 -13.74 5.43 7.06
C ASP A 213 -14.06 5.01 5.61
N ALA A 214 -13.05 5.02 4.74
CA ALA A 214 -13.20 4.70 3.32
C ALA A 214 -13.76 3.28 3.07
N ILE A 215 -13.32 2.27 3.84
CA ILE A 215 -13.77 0.87 3.72
C ILE A 215 -14.92 0.52 4.68
N GLY A 216 -15.38 1.47 5.49
CA GLY A 216 -16.49 1.27 6.43
C GLY A 216 -16.14 0.33 7.59
N SER A 217 -14.87 0.25 8.02
CA SER A 217 -14.43 -0.57 9.18
C SER A 217 -14.28 0.24 10.49
N ALA A 218 -14.32 1.57 10.43
CA ALA A 218 -14.16 2.43 11.60
C ALA A 218 -15.24 2.19 12.66
N THR A 219 -16.50 2.08 12.24
CA THR A 219 -17.65 1.86 13.13
C THR A 219 -17.63 0.45 13.74
N ALA A 220 -17.17 -0.54 12.97
CA ALA A 220 -17.09 -1.94 13.39
C ALA A 220 -16.01 -2.15 14.47
N LEU A 221 -14.82 -1.54 14.31
CA LEU A 221 -13.73 -1.66 15.28
C LEU A 221 -14.06 -0.96 16.62
N GLY A 222 -14.88 0.09 16.62
CA GLY A 222 -15.26 0.84 17.82
C GLY A 222 -14.05 1.35 18.60
N SER A 223 -13.97 1.00 19.89
CA SER A 223 -12.84 1.33 20.78
C SER A 223 -11.71 0.30 20.79
N ALA A 224 -11.87 -0.84 20.09
CA ALA A 224 -10.82 -1.85 19.97
C ALA A 224 -9.64 -1.34 19.13
N ASP A 225 -8.48 -1.95 19.33
CA ASP A 225 -7.29 -1.61 18.54
C ASP A 225 -6.64 -2.87 17.93
N LYS A 226 -5.66 -2.68 17.08
CA LYS A 226 -4.98 -3.77 16.35
C LYS A 226 -3.57 -4.08 16.91
N ARG A 227 -3.24 -3.59 18.11
CA ARG A 227 -1.90 -3.71 18.72
C ARG A 227 -1.49 -5.13 19.08
N THR A 228 -2.44 -6.05 19.13
CA THR A 228 -2.16 -7.46 19.42
C THR A 228 -1.51 -8.20 18.25
N TYR A 229 -1.50 -7.59 17.04
CA TYR A 229 -0.91 -8.18 15.84
C TYR A 229 -0.20 -7.16 14.92
N GLN A 230 -0.50 -5.87 14.99
CA GLN A 230 0.27 -4.84 14.31
C GLN A 230 1.40 -4.35 15.21
N MET A 231 2.55 -4.04 14.63
CA MET A 231 3.77 -3.65 15.34
C MET A 231 3.60 -2.36 16.16
N ASP A 232 4.30 -2.28 17.29
CA ASP A 232 4.36 -1.05 18.07
C ASP A 232 5.17 0.03 17.32
N PRO A 233 4.65 1.27 17.18
CA PRO A 233 5.38 2.39 16.58
C PRO A 233 6.74 2.69 17.23
N ALA A 234 6.99 2.25 18.46
CA ALA A 234 8.27 2.43 19.14
C ALA A 234 9.36 1.45 18.65
N ASN A 235 9.00 0.39 17.91
CA ASN A 235 9.91 -0.71 17.58
C ASN A 235 10.42 -0.63 16.14
N GLY A 236 11.71 -0.30 15.96
CA GLY A 236 12.36 -0.31 14.65
C GLY A 236 13.12 -1.60 14.33
N ASP A 237 13.66 -2.30 15.36
CA ASP A 237 14.42 -3.54 15.16
C ASP A 237 13.51 -4.75 14.89
N GLU A 238 12.30 -4.74 15.42
CA GLU A 238 11.28 -5.75 15.17
C GLU A 238 10.95 -5.84 13.66
N ALA A 239 10.85 -4.69 12.99
CA ALA A 239 10.59 -4.64 11.55
C ALA A 239 11.58 -5.47 10.72
N LEU A 240 12.86 -5.49 11.10
CA LEU A 240 13.85 -6.29 10.38
C LEU A 240 13.64 -7.80 10.58
N ARG A 241 13.14 -8.21 11.76
CA ARG A 241 12.82 -9.62 12.01
C ARG A 241 11.59 -10.06 11.25
N GLU A 242 10.53 -9.26 11.26
CA GLU A 242 9.30 -9.50 10.50
C GLU A 242 9.58 -9.62 9.00
N VAL A 243 10.31 -8.65 8.44
CA VAL A 243 10.69 -8.66 7.02
C VAL A 243 11.55 -9.90 6.69
N ALA A 244 12.49 -10.29 7.57
CA ALA A 244 13.32 -11.47 7.35
C ALA A 244 12.49 -12.76 7.33
N LEU A 245 11.45 -12.87 8.17
CA LEU A 245 10.55 -14.02 8.18
C LEU A 245 9.73 -14.07 6.89
N ASP A 246 9.10 -12.97 6.48
CA ASP A 246 8.29 -12.90 5.26
C ASP A 246 9.11 -13.23 3.99
N ILE A 247 10.38 -12.77 3.91
CA ILE A 247 11.29 -13.13 2.81
C ILE A 247 11.59 -14.63 2.81
N ARG A 248 11.86 -15.23 3.97
CA ARG A 248 12.10 -16.68 4.09
C ARG A 248 10.87 -17.51 3.77
N GLU A 249 9.71 -16.96 3.98
CA GLU A 249 8.41 -17.56 3.67
C GLU A 249 8.02 -17.45 2.20
N GLY A 250 8.75 -16.67 1.41
CA GLY A 250 8.56 -16.59 -0.05
C GLY A 250 7.93 -15.28 -0.54
N ALA A 251 8.03 -14.18 0.20
CA ALA A 251 7.67 -12.86 -0.32
C ALA A 251 8.61 -12.45 -1.46
N ASP A 252 8.03 -12.04 -2.60
CA ASP A 252 8.78 -11.49 -3.75
C ASP A 252 9.14 -10.02 -3.53
N MET A 253 8.31 -9.32 -2.79
CA MET A 253 8.40 -7.89 -2.48
C MET A 253 7.96 -7.65 -1.04
N VAL A 254 8.52 -6.62 -0.41
CA VAL A 254 8.18 -6.23 0.97
C VAL A 254 7.75 -4.78 1.05
N MET A 255 6.83 -4.48 1.97
CA MET A 255 6.26 -3.15 2.14
C MET A 255 6.32 -2.69 3.60
N VAL A 256 6.63 -1.42 3.79
CA VAL A 256 6.55 -0.71 5.08
C VAL A 256 5.29 0.16 5.09
N LYS A 257 4.47 0.04 6.14
CA LYS A 257 3.22 0.79 6.31
C LYS A 257 3.02 1.22 7.77
N PRO A 258 2.84 2.54 8.04
CA PRO A 258 2.86 3.70 7.15
C PRO A 258 4.22 3.98 6.53
N GLY A 259 4.27 4.99 5.65
CA GLY A 259 5.46 5.34 4.89
C GLY A 259 6.27 6.50 5.46
N LEU A 260 5.81 7.78 5.34
CA LEU A 260 6.59 8.97 5.71
C LEU A 260 7.10 8.96 7.16
N PRO A 261 6.30 8.57 8.17
CA PRO A 261 6.79 8.50 9.54
C PRO A 261 7.81 7.38 9.80
N TYR A 262 8.01 6.48 8.84
CA TYR A 262 8.85 5.27 8.95
C TYR A 262 9.91 5.18 7.84
N LEU A 263 10.39 6.33 7.30
CA LEU A 263 11.44 6.36 6.29
C LEU A 263 12.76 5.75 6.78
N ASP A 264 13.02 5.81 8.07
CA ASP A 264 14.14 5.13 8.73
C ASP A 264 14.00 3.60 8.60
N VAL A 265 12.81 3.06 8.80
CA VAL A 265 12.52 1.63 8.63
C VAL A 265 12.65 1.23 7.16
N VAL A 266 12.09 2.02 6.23
CA VAL A 266 12.26 1.80 4.78
C VAL A 266 13.74 1.71 4.42
N ARG A 267 14.56 2.65 4.90
CA ARG A 267 16.00 2.69 4.65
C ARG A 267 16.70 1.45 5.20
N ARG A 268 16.40 1.09 6.44
CA ARG A 268 17.00 -0.07 7.12
C ARG A 268 16.65 -1.37 6.42
N VAL A 269 15.39 -1.57 6.04
CA VAL A 269 14.93 -2.76 5.30
C VAL A 269 15.65 -2.86 3.96
N LYS A 270 15.69 -1.76 3.18
CA LYS A 270 16.38 -1.75 1.89
C LYS A 270 17.87 -2.06 2.00
N GLU A 271 18.55 -1.50 2.99
CA GLU A 271 19.99 -1.75 3.21
C GLU A 271 20.28 -3.18 3.67
N ALA A 272 19.44 -3.72 4.57
CA ALA A 272 19.63 -5.05 5.13
C ALA A 272 19.37 -6.17 4.12
N PHE A 273 18.29 -6.07 3.35
CA PHE A 273 17.81 -7.20 2.53
C PHE A 273 18.01 -7.01 1.04
N ARG A 274 18.11 -5.78 0.54
CA ARG A 274 18.23 -5.44 -0.89
C ARG A 274 17.12 -6.03 -1.78
N MET A 275 16.00 -6.40 -1.16
CA MET A 275 14.77 -6.82 -1.82
C MET A 275 14.08 -5.64 -2.48
N PRO A 276 13.17 -5.87 -3.45
CA PRO A 276 12.20 -4.87 -3.86
C PRO A 276 11.39 -4.41 -2.64
N THR A 277 11.58 -3.14 -2.25
CA THR A 277 11.05 -2.55 -1.02
C THR A 277 10.09 -1.43 -1.37
N PHE A 278 8.86 -1.54 -0.90
CA PHE A 278 7.79 -0.58 -1.13
C PHE A 278 7.42 0.15 0.16
N ALA A 279 6.78 1.29 0.01
CA ALA A 279 6.22 2.03 1.13
C ALA A 279 4.78 2.45 0.82
N TYR A 280 3.93 2.50 1.83
CA TYR A 280 2.58 3.01 1.67
C TYR A 280 2.45 4.41 2.28
N GLN A 281 2.32 5.43 1.44
CA GLN A 281 1.86 6.75 1.86
C GLN A 281 0.37 6.64 2.18
N VAL A 282 0.07 6.42 3.46
CA VAL A 282 -1.28 6.05 3.89
C VAL A 282 -2.24 7.23 3.92
N SER A 283 -3.51 6.92 4.15
CA SER A 283 -4.62 7.87 4.10
C SER A 283 -4.44 9.09 5.01
N GLY A 284 -3.88 8.92 6.21
CA GLY A 284 -3.60 10.03 7.13
C GLY A 284 -2.48 10.94 6.62
N GLU A 285 -1.45 10.38 5.98
CA GLU A 285 -0.38 11.16 5.34
C GLU A 285 -0.92 11.99 4.16
N TYR A 286 -1.74 11.35 3.33
CA TYR A 286 -2.47 12.02 2.23
C TYR A 286 -3.36 13.16 2.76
N ALA A 287 -4.19 12.86 3.76
CA ALA A 287 -5.13 13.83 4.34
C ALA A 287 -4.41 15.03 4.98
N MET A 288 -3.28 14.82 5.67
CA MET A 288 -2.47 15.91 6.24
C MET A 288 -1.94 16.86 5.17
N ILE A 289 -1.42 16.34 4.05
CA ILE A 289 -0.92 17.17 2.95
C ILE A 289 -2.07 17.94 2.32
N ARG A 290 -3.21 17.27 2.04
CA ARG A 290 -4.42 17.93 1.50
C ARG A 290 -4.93 19.04 2.39
N ALA A 291 -5.11 18.76 3.68
CA ALA A 291 -5.64 19.75 4.63
C ALA A 291 -4.73 20.97 4.78
N ALA A 292 -3.41 20.80 4.77
CA ALA A 292 -2.47 21.91 4.82
C ALA A 292 -2.46 22.72 3.50
N ALA A 293 -2.59 22.04 2.36
CA ALA A 293 -2.68 22.68 1.05
C ALA A 293 -3.96 23.49 0.88
N GLU A 294 -5.11 22.96 1.26
CA GLU A 294 -6.41 23.64 1.23
C GLU A 294 -6.43 24.94 2.06
N ARG A 295 -5.67 24.96 3.16
CA ARG A 295 -5.50 26.14 4.00
C ARG A 295 -4.45 27.12 3.49
N GLY A 296 -3.77 26.81 2.38
CA GLY A 296 -2.70 27.65 1.83
C GLY A 296 -1.41 27.65 2.66
N TRP A 297 -1.25 26.72 3.60
CA TRP A 297 -0.05 26.62 4.44
C TRP A 297 1.11 25.94 3.71
N LEU A 298 0.81 25.07 2.76
CA LEU A 298 1.76 24.40 1.89
C LEU A 298 1.32 24.55 0.42
N ASP A 299 2.31 24.59 -0.47
CA ASP A 299 2.09 24.32 -1.89
C ASP A 299 1.81 22.83 -2.05
N GLY A 300 0.56 22.46 -2.32
CA GLY A 300 0.10 21.07 -2.32
C GLY A 300 0.80 20.21 -3.38
N GLU A 301 1.05 20.77 -4.56
CA GLU A 301 1.73 20.06 -5.64
C GLU A 301 3.20 19.78 -5.29
N ARG A 302 3.90 20.79 -4.79
CA ARG A 302 5.29 20.61 -4.36
C ARG A 302 5.41 19.69 -3.18
N ALA A 303 4.51 19.78 -2.19
CA ALA A 303 4.51 18.91 -1.01
C ALA A 303 4.24 17.44 -1.40
N MET A 304 3.31 17.20 -2.34
CA MET A 304 3.04 15.89 -2.91
C MET A 304 4.31 15.29 -3.55
N LEU A 305 4.93 16.00 -4.50
CA LEU A 305 6.10 15.50 -5.23
C LEU A 305 7.31 15.33 -4.31
N GLU A 306 7.54 16.26 -3.38
CA GLU A 306 8.64 16.16 -2.42
C GLU A 306 8.46 14.97 -1.48
N SER A 307 7.23 14.74 -0.97
CA SER A 307 6.94 13.59 -0.12
C SER A 307 7.23 12.26 -0.83
N LEU A 308 6.82 12.13 -2.09
CA LEU A 308 7.09 10.94 -2.91
C LEU A 308 8.59 10.75 -3.18
N LEU A 309 9.31 11.84 -3.45
CA LEU A 309 10.76 11.80 -3.61
C LEU A 309 11.49 11.38 -2.31
N CYS A 310 10.94 11.72 -1.13
CA CYS A 310 11.48 11.27 0.15
C CYS A 310 11.50 9.74 0.27
N PHE A 311 10.46 9.06 -0.18
CA PHE A 311 10.42 7.59 -0.20
C PHE A 311 11.52 7.01 -1.10
N LYS A 312 11.67 7.55 -2.30
CA LYS A 312 12.72 7.13 -3.25
C LYS A 312 14.11 7.35 -2.65
N ARG A 313 14.35 8.50 -2.02
CA ARG A 313 15.62 8.83 -1.35
C ARG A 313 15.89 7.90 -0.16
N ALA A 314 14.86 7.46 0.54
CA ALA A 314 14.99 6.45 1.60
C ALA A 314 15.30 5.05 1.06
N GLY A 315 15.13 4.81 -0.24
CA GLY A 315 15.45 3.54 -0.89
C GLY A 315 14.24 2.71 -1.31
N ALA A 316 13.02 3.25 -1.22
CA ALA A 316 11.86 2.57 -1.76
C ALA A 316 11.95 2.42 -3.29
N ASP A 317 11.67 1.22 -3.79
CA ASP A 317 11.58 0.95 -5.23
C ASP A 317 10.27 1.50 -5.81
N GLY A 318 9.20 1.49 -5.02
CA GLY A 318 7.93 2.10 -5.38
C GLY A 318 7.10 2.52 -4.16
N VAL A 319 6.04 3.28 -4.42
CA VAL A 319 5.17 3.88 -3.40
C VAL A 319 3.70 3.64 -3.73
N LEU A 320 2.96 3.04 -2.79
CA LEU A 320 1.51 3.09 -2.82
C LEU A 320 1.07 4.48 -2.34
N THR A 321 0.33 5.21 -3.15
CA THR A 321 -0.12 6.56 -2.80
C THR A 321 -1.43 6.94 -3.49
N TYR A 322 -2.32 7.58 -2.76
CA TYR A 322 -3.55 8.15 -3.32
C TYR A 322 -3.27 9.34 -4.25
N PHE A 323 -2.07 9.89 -4.24
CA PHE A 323 -1.61 10.89 -5.18
C PHE A 323 -1.16 10.31 -6.54
N ALA A 324 -1.17 9.01 -6.76
CA ALA A 324 -0.50 8.38 -7.90
C ALA A 324 -0.89 8.99 -9.25
N VAL A 325 -2.19 9.16 -9.53
CA VAL A 325 -2.68 9.72 -10.81
C VAL A 325 -2.28 11.19 -10.95
N GLU A 326 -2.42 11.99 -9.89
CA GLU A 326 -2.06 13.41 -9.90
C GLU A 326 -0.55 13.59 -10.09
N ALA A 327 0.24 12.83 -9.34
CA ALA A 327 1.70 12.85 -9.45
C ALA A 327 2.17 12.42 -10.85
N ALA A 328 1.59 11.34 -11.41
CA ALA A 328 1.93 10.89 -12.76
C ALA A 328 1.63 11.93 -13.84
N LYS A 329 0.48 12.63 -13.73
CA LYS A 329 0.15 13.76 -14.62
C LYS A 329 1.22 14.86 -14.57
N ARG A 330 1.69 15.21 -13.39
CA ARG A 330 2.72 16.24 -13.18
C ARG A 330 4.08 15.81 -13.68
N LEU A 331 4.47 14.57 -13.42
CA LEU A 331 5.73 14.00 -13.90
C LEU A 331 5.78 13.87 -15.43
N LYS A 332 4.64 13.74 -16.09
CA LYS A 332 4.55 13.71 -17.56
C LYS A 332 4.60 15.09 -18.19
N ALA A 333 4.17 16.12 -17.46
CA ALA A 333 4.11 17.51 -17.97
C ALA A 333 5.44 18.29 -17.81
N GLY A 334 6.36 17.86 -16.95
CA GLY A 334 7.65 18.51 -16.64
C GLY A 334 8.86 17.75 -17.04
#